data_e9afc295d5d4c43678208ba24346474d
#
_entry.id   e9afc295d5d4c43678208ba24346474d
#
_cell.length_a   1.000
_cell.length_b   1.000
_cell.length_c   1.000
_cell.angle_alpha   90.00
_cell.angle_beta   90.00
_cell.angle_gamma   90.00
#
_symmetry.space_group_name_H-M   'P 1'
#
loop_
_entity.id
_entity.type
_entity.pdbx_description
1 polymer ?
#
loop_
_entity_poly.entity_id
_entity_poly.type
_entity_poly.pdbx_seq_one_letter_code
_entity_poly.pdbx_strand_id
1 'polypeptide(L)'
;MIVPRIFLVCMLLPGIWMGAGRLCAAEKPIRYRVRIKGVADRGLRRELKSVSVMRALSGRPPVSELQLRRRARRDPPLFNQVLRNHGFYSPTVDTQIDLERRRPRVRYVVDPGPGYHLRNVVLVSSDPSVHMPSAEEIGLAVGQVAVASRILAGNDAIVRILRSRGHAYAQVATREVIVFHAEHAVDVRFEVVPGETYRFGETTFHGLQRVQEAFVRRKLPWERGAPFDGRAFSRARRRLVAADVFGSVRLETGGVPEEGDLVPISVELSERKHRSVQLGVGYANDEGWRIRAGWVHRNLLQRGERLSLDYAISEISQGGELAFTRPDFRRVDQNVYVVLQQEIEDTRAFRSETVGILTRVDRLSDDARIYGIGLGMRYSSVRDAEDRQAFNLVYIPLTMEQDRSDDLLDPRSGTRLSLGVAPYWDTLNTRIFFVKPRVSVAGYYTLSRRNALDWAGRITLASILGESRKRIPADERYYAGGGGSVRGYPFQAVGPLEERQPTGGRSLFLLSQELRWRWSETMGMVGFVDGGAVTEEALFDASVDNLRWGAGIGLRYYTPVGPLRFDVAVPIARRKGIDDPWQFYISLGQAF
;
A
#
# COMPACT_ATOMS: atom_id res chain seq x y z
N MET A 1 -4.45 48.86 11.18
CA MET A 1 -3.73 50.17 11.31
C MET A 1 -2.45 50.07 10.51
N ILE A 2 -2.46 50.85 9.42
CA ILE A 2 -1.36 51.60 8.76
C ILE A 2 -0.30 50.77 8.01
N VAL A 3 -0.46 50.80 6.70
CA VAL A 3 0.58 50.69 5.64
C VAL A 3 1.39 51.99 5.62
N PRO A 4 2.67 52.01 5.16
CA PRO A 4 2.83 52.81 3.94
C PRO A 4 3.71 52.19 2.81
N ARG A 5 3.23 52.46 1.60
CA ARG A 5 3.94 52.43 0.34
C ARG A 5 5.06 53.51 0.32
N ILE A 6 6.21 53.22 -0.28
CA ILE A 6 7.12 54.22 -0.79
C ILE A 6 7.42 53.92 -2.27
N PHE A 7 6.98 54.84 -3.10
CA PHE A 7 7.41 55.07 -4.48
C PHE A 7 8.79 55.79 -4.47
N LEU A 8 9.71 55.38 -5.31
CA LEU A 8 10.81 56.24 -5.73
C LEU A 8 11.01 56.20 -7.25
N VAL A 9 10.73 57.32 -7.86
CA VAL A 9 11.04 57.71 -9.24
C VAL A 9 12.46 58.23 -9.26
N CYS A 10 13.29 57.80 -10.23
CA CYS A 10 14.47 58.58 -10.62
C CYS A 10 14.68 58.53 -12.14
N MET A 11 14.85 59.73 -12.64
CA MET A 11 14.96 60.17 -14.01
C MET A 11 16.23 59.74 -14.75
N LEU A 12 16.07 59.74 -16.04
CA LEU A 12 16.97 59.74 -17.18
C LEU A 12 18.20 60.70 -17.08
N LEU A 13 19.35 60.20 -17.60
CA LEU A 13 20.30 60.99 -18.38
C LEU A 13 21.02 60.08 -19.40
N PRO A 14 21.22 60.48 -20.65
CA PRO A 14 21.90 59.71 -21.68
C PRO A 14 23.38 60.00 -21.74
N GLY A 15 24.21 58.98 -21.60
CA GLY A 15 25.65 59.06 -21.85
C GLY A 15 26.04 58.15 -23.01
N ILE A 16 26.34 58.74 -24.13
CA ILE A 16 26.92 58.13 -25.33
C ILE A 16 28.33 57.60 -24.99
N TRP A 17 28.53 56.27 -25.13
CA TRP A 17 29.86 55.70 -25.28
C TRP A 17 29.84 54.64 -26.40
N MET A 18 30.36 55.06 -27.58
CA MET A 18 30.70 54.13 -28.68
C MET A 18 31.95 53.34 -28.24
N GLY A 19 31.75 52.10 -27.91
CA GLY A 19 32.78 51.09 -27.75
C GLY A 19 32.43 49.92 -28.62
N ALA A 20 33.15 49.72 -29.74
CA ALA A 20 33.03 48.59 -30.62
C ALA A 20 33.40 47.29 -29.92
N GLY A 21 32.44 46.70 -29.17
CA GLY A 21 32.50 45.36 -28.70
C GLY A 21 31.98 44.42 -29.81
N ARG A 22 32.87 43.58 -30.36
CA ARG A 22 32.50 42.45 -31.22
C ARG A 22 31.33 41.71 -30.57
N LEU A 23 30.13 41.79 -31.15
CA LEU A 23 29.05 40.88 -30.81
C LEU A 23 29.55 39.44 -31.12
N CYS A 24 29.95 38.71 -30.08
CA CYS A 24 29.97 37.26 -30.15
C CYS A 24 28.54 36.83 -30.49
N ALA A 25 28.32 36.38 -31.71
CA ALA A 25 27.07 35.77 -32.11
C ALA A 25 26.78 34.65 -31.11
N ALA A 26 25.74 34.79 -30.32
CA ALA A 26 25.31 33.75 -29.40
C ALA A 26 25.01 32.50 -30.23
N GLU A 27 25.87 31.50 -30.16
CA GLU A 27 25.70 30.23 -30.85
C GLU A 27 24.34 29.65 -30.45
N LYS A 28 23.49 29.36 -31.46
CA LYS A 28 22.17 28.80 -31.22
C LYS A 28 22.31 27.45 -30.51
N PRO A 29 21.63 27.23 -29.37
CA PRO A 29 21.73 25.98 -28.61
C PRO A 29 21.37 24.76 -29.48
N ILE A 30 22.22 23.74 -29.45
CA ILE A 30 22.11 22.53 -30.27
C ILE A 30 21.09 21.57 -29.65
N ARG A 31 19.85 21.58 -30.14
CA ARG A 31 18.83 20.61 -29.74
C ARG A 31 19.12 19.26 -30.39
N TYR A 32 19.21 18.20 -29.60
CA TYR A 32 19.59 16.85 -30.02
C TYR A 32 18.56 15.79 -29.65
N ARG A 33 18.70 14.59 -30.22
CA ARG A 33 17.92 13.40 -29.84
C ARG A 33 18.85 12.28 -29.40
N VAL A 34 18.48 11.54 -28.33
CA VAL A 34 19.23 10.41 -27.81
C VAL A 34 18.53 9.11 -28.15
N ARG A 35 19.26 8.13 -28.68
CA ARG A 35 18.78 6.76 -28.92
C ARG A 35 19.76 5.75 -28.34
N ILE A 36 19.23 4.76 -27.61
CA ILE A 36 19.98 3.62 -27.08
C ILE A 36 19.48 2.39 -27.84
N LYS A 37 20.40 1.64 -28.48
CA LYS A 37 20.15 0.43 -29.25
C LYS A 37 20.99 -0.73 -28.71
N GLY A 38 20.68 -1.98 -29.11
CA GLY A 38 21.45 -3.18 -28.79
C GLY A 38 20.95 -3.92 -27.53
N VAL A 39 20.17 -3.30 -26.67
CA VAL A 39 19.63 -3.95 -25.46
C VAL A 39 18.22 -4.48 -25.75
N ALA A 40 18.04 -5.79 -25.67
CA ALA A 40 16.75 -6.45 -25.91
C ALA A 40 15.76 -6.24 -24.74
N ASP A 41 16.26 -6.35 -23.49
CA ASP A 41 15.45 -6.20 -22.30
C ASP A 41 14.93 -4.77 -22.14
N ARG A 42 13.61 -4.63 -21.93
CA ARG A 42 12.96 -3.31 -21.80
C ARG A 42 13.21 -2.65 -20.45
N GLY A 43 13.39 -3.44 -19.39
CA GLY A 43 13.70 -2.97 -18.04
C GLY A 43 15.09 -2.34 -18.02
N LEU A 44 16.10 -3.11 -18.46
CA LEU A 44 17.48 -2.67 -18.58
C LEU A 44 17.62 -1.44 -19.48
N ARG A 45 16.91 -1.42 -20.63
CA ARG A 45 16.89 -0.25 -21.52
C ARG A 45 16.26 0.97 -20.85
N ARG A 46 15.26 0.81 -19.98
CA ARG A 46 14.65 1.91 -19.22
C ARG A 46 15.63 2.45 -18.19
N GLU A 47 16.34 1.59 -17.50
CA GLU A 47 17.37 1.95 -16.52
C GLU A 47 18.54 2.69 -17.17
N LEU A 48 19.07 2.21 -18.30
CA LEU A 48 20.05 2.95 -19.10
C LEU A 48 19.56 4.34 -19.52
N LYS A 49 18.29 4.47 -19.85
CA LYS A 49 17.69 5.78 -20.16
C LYS A 49 17.59 6.70 -18.92
N SER A 50 17.38 6.17 -17.73
CA SER A 50 17.27 6.96 -16.51
C SER A 50 18.61 7.54 -16.06
N VAL A 51 19.71 6.79 -16.21
CA VAL A 51 21.06 7.24 -15.83
C VAL A 51 21.73 8.12 -16.89
N SER A 52 21.15 8.26 -18.09
CA SER A 52 21.75 9.03 -19.20
C SER A 52 21.78 10.53 -18.90
N VAL A 53 22.95 11.10 -18.74
CA VAL A 53 23.19 12.55 -18.60
C VAL A 53 22.66 13.31 -19.82
N MET A 54 22.84 12.75 -21.03
CA MET A 54 22.30 13.32 -22.25
C MET A 54 20.78 13.46 -22.24
N ARG A 55 20.06 12.52 -21.67
CA ARG A 55 18.60 12.60 -21.53
C ARG A 55 18.18 13.56 -20.41
N ALA A 56 18.83 13.49 -19.27
CA ALA A 56 18.55 14.38 -18.13
C ALA A 56 18.73 15.87 -18.50
N LEU A 57 19.74 16.16 -19.31
CA LEU A 57 20.04 17.53 -19.75
C LEU A 57 19.43 17.89 -21.11
N SER A 58 18.45 17.16 -21.62
CA SER A 58 17.79 17.45 -22.91
C SER A 58 17.08 18.81 -22.93
N GLY A 59 16.57 19.28 -21.80
CA GLY A 59 15.97 20.60 -21.62
C GLY A 59 17.00 21.77 -21.54
N ARG A 60 18.30 21.47 -21.40
CA ARG A 60 19.41 22.43 -21.38
C ARG A 60 20.41 22.12 -22.49
N PRO A 61 20.07 22.44 -23.76
CA PRO A 61 20.89 22.04 -24.90
C PRO A 61 22.27 22.72 -24.87
N PRO A 62 23.34 22.01 -25.32
CA PRO A 62 24.68 22.58 -25.38
C PRO A 62 24.78 23.69 -26.44
N VAL A 63 25.68 24.62 -26.25
CA VAL A 63 25.91 25.75 -27.14
C VAL A 63 26.96 25.46 -28.23
N SER A 64 27.77 24.40 -28.07
CA SER A 64 28.79 24.01 -29.06
C SER A 64 28.83 22.50 -29.29
N GLU A 65 29.36 22.09 -30.45
CA GLU A 65 29.59 20.69 -30.77
C GLU A 65 30.54 20.02 -29.78
N LEU A 66 31.58 20.71 -29.37
CA LEU A 66 32.55 20.20 -28.39
C LEU A 66 31.84 19.87 -27.06
N GLN A 67 30.95 20.74 -26.62
CA GLN A 67 30.17 20.52 -25.41
C GLN A 67 29.19 19.33 -25.56
N LEU A 68 28.59 19.17 -26.75
CA LEU A 68 27.75 18.00 -27.05
C LEU A 68 28.55 16.70 -26.97
N ARG A 69 29.73 16.64 -27.64
CA ARG A 69 30.62 15.48 -27.62
C ARG A 69 31.11 15.17 -26.20
N ARG A 70 31.53 16.18 -25.45
CA ARG A 70 31.97 16.02 -24.06
C ARG A 70 30.86 15.48 -23.15
N ARG A 71 29.64 15.94 -23.36
CA ARG A 71 28.47 15.46 -22.61
C ARG A 71 28.14 14.01 -23.00
N ALA A 72 28.18 13.66 -24.28
CA ALA A 72 27.92 12.32 -24.76
C ALA A 72 28.90 11.27 -24.21
N ARG A 73 30.17 11.64 -24.00
CA ARG A 73 31.21 10.75 -23.42
C ARG A 73 30.97 10.42 -21.93
N ARG A 74 30.04 11.08 -21.26
CA ARG A 74 29.73 10.78 -19.85
C ARG A 74 28.78 9.60 -19.68
N ASP A 75 27.99 9.25 -20.68
CA ASP A 75 26.99 8.17 -20.60
C ASP A 75 27.62 6.77 -20.62
N PRO A 76 28.63 6.42 -21.47
CA PRO A 76 29.19 5.07 -21.55
C PRO A 76 29.68 4.50 -20.21
N PRO A 77 30.43 5.22 -19.35
CA PRO A 77 30.81 4.71 -18.03
C PRO A 77 29.61 4.37 -17.15
N LEU A 78 28.55 5.21 -17.18
CA LEU A 78 27.32 4.98 -16.43
C LEU A 78 26.56 3.75 -16.96
N PHE A 79 26.52 3.59 -18.28
CA PHE A 79 25.90 2.41 -18.91
C PHE A 79 26.66 1.13 -18.55
N ASN A 80 28.00 1.16 -18.59
CA ASN A 80 28.81 0.02 -18.18
C ASN A 80 28.58 -0.36 -16.71
N GLN A 81 28.41 0.63 -15.83
CA GLN A 81 28.08 0.39 -14.43
C GLN A 81 26.72 -0.30 -14.28
N VAL A 82 25.69 0.18 -14.98
CA VAL A 82 24.35 -0.45 -14.96
C VAL A 82 24.44 -1.89 -15.50
N LEU A 83 25.14 -2.11 -16.60
CA LEU A 83 25.27 -3.43 -17.22
C LEU A 83 26.00 -4.42 -16.30
N ARG A 84 27.09 -3.98 -15.64
CA ARG A 84 27.78 -4.79 -14.62
C ARG A 84 26.88 -5.12 -13.43
N ASN A 85 26.04 -4.17 -13.00
CA ASN A 85 25.07 -4.42 -11.95
C ASN A 85 24.03 -5.49 -12.31
N HIS A 86 23.82 -5.73 -13.61
CA HIS A 86 22.94 -6.77 -14.13
C HIS A 86 23.65 -8.08 -14.52
N GLY A 87 24.94 -8.20 -14.19
CA GLY A 87 25.73 -9.42 -14.46
C GLY A 87 26.39 -9.46 -15.83
N PHE A 88 26.51 -8.34 -16.54
CA PHE A 88 27.24 -8.20 -17.78
C PHE A 88 28.59 -7.52 -17.51
N TYR A 89 29.67 -8.31 -17.38
CA TYR A 89 30.95 -7.75 -16.94
C TYR A 89 31.89 -7.36 -18.09
N SER A 90 31.56 -7.70 -19.34
CA SER A 90 32.29 -7.30 -20.55
C SER A 90 31.43 -6.51 -21.54
N PRO A 91 30.68 -5.49 -21.09
CA PRO A 91 29.83 -4.71 -22.00
C PRO A 91 30.68 -3.79 -22.89
N THR A 92 30.22 -3.55 -24.12
CA THR A 92 30.75 -2.52 -24.98
C THR A 92 29.70 -1.47 -25.31
N VAL A 93 30.10 -0.20 -25.29
CA VAL A 93 29.22 0.94 -25.58
C VAL A 93 29.90 1.85 -26.61
N ASP A 94 29.42 1.79 -27.84
CA ASP A 94 29.86 2.69 -28.91
C ASP A 94 28.97 3.94 -28.96
N THR A 95 29.59 5.11 -29.13
CA THR A 95 28.91 6.40 -29.18
C THR A 95 29.01 7.03 -30.57
N GLN A 96 27.92 7.05 -31.30
CA GLN A 96 27.81 7.65 -32.63
C GLN A 96 27.07 8.99 -32.57
N ILE A 97 27.68 10.05 -33.12
CA ILE A 97 27.11 11.40 -33.16
C ILE A 97 26.96 11.81 -34.62
N ASP A 98 25.72 11.96 -35.06
CA ASP A 98 25.33 12.39 -36.39
C ASP A 98 24.93 13.88 -36.32
N LEU A 99 25.79 14.74 -36.82
CA LEU A 99 25.66 16.22 -36.78
C LEU A 99 25.01 16.80 -38.05
N GLU A 100 24.99 16.07 -39.16
CA GLU A 100 24.50 16.57 -40.45
C GLU A 100 22.99 16.81 -40.47
N ARG A 101 22.28 16.31 -39.50
CA ARG A 101 20.84 16.48 -39.35
C ARG A 101 20.46 17.81 -38.74
N ARG A 102 19.36 18.41 -39.15
CA ARG A 102 18.77 19.61 -38.55
C ARG A 102 18.65 19.53 -37.00
N ARG A 103 18.49 18.31 -36.47
CA ARG A 103 18.61 18.00 -35.03
C ARG A 103 19.59 16.85 -34.88
N PRO A 104 20.81 17.12 -34.41
CA PRO A 104 21.82 16.11 -34.13
C PRO A 104 21.27 14.92 -33.39
N ARG A 105 21.76 13.74 -33.74
CA ARG A 105 21.35 12.48 -33.12
C ARG A 105 22.56 11.85 -32.45
N VAL A 106 22.45 11.64 -31.12
CA VAL A 106 23.41 10.82 -30.36
C VAL A 106 22.82 9.41 -30.25
N ARG A 107 23.54 8.44 -30.79
CA ARG A 107 23.18 7.03 -30.74
C ARG A 107 24.22 6.29 -29.94
N TYR A 108 23.75 5.61 -28.89
CA TYR A 108 24.56 4.62 -28.15
C TYR A 108 24.20 3.25 -28.66
N VAL A 109 25.19 2.52 -29.18
CA VAL A 109 25.08 1.11 -29.54
C VAL A 109 25.67 0.34 -28.37
N VAL A 110 24.83 -0.31 -27.61
CA VAL A 110 25.18 -1.05 -26.40
C VAL A 110 25.16 -2.52 -26.74
N ASP A 111 26.26 -3.19 -26.60
CA ASP A 111 26.33 -4.64 -26.56
C ASP A 111 26.59 -5.05 -25.12
N PRO A 112 25.62 -5.69 -24.45
CA PRO A 112 25.81 -6.17 -23.08
C PRO A 112 26.89 -7.25 -22.96
N GLY A 113 27.17 -7.96 -24.06
CA GLY A 113 27.99 -9.16 -24.00
C GLY A 113 27.30 -10.34 -23.34
N PRO A 114 28.01 -11.43 -23.03
CA PRO A 114 27.47 -12.60 -22.33
C PRO A 114 27.13 -12.29 -20.88
N GLY A 115 26.10 -12.98 -20.36
CA GLY A 115 25.77 -12.97 -18.93
C GLY A 115 26.75 -13.82 -18.15
N TYR A 116 27.25 -13.31 -17.03
CA TYR A 116 28.15 -14.03 -16.14
C TYR A 116 27.39 -14.74 -15.05
N HIS A 117 27.83 -15.95 -14.67
CA HIS A 117 27.15 -16.77 -13.67
C HIS A 117 28.04 -17.00 -12.45
N LEU A 118 27.46 -17.19 -11.29
CA LEU A 118 28.18 -17.58 -10.08
C LEU A 118 28.70 -18.99 -10.27
N ARG A 119 30.01 -19.15 -10.28
CA ARG A 119 30.69 -20.43 -10.38
C ARG A 119 30.95 -21.00 -8.99
N ASN A 120 31.42 -20.17 -8.08
CA ASN A 120 31.73 -20.56 -6.72
C ASN A 120 31.36 -19.47 -5.73
N VAL A 121 30.77 -19.85 -4.57
CA VAL A 121 30.44 -18.95 -3.47
C VAL A 121 30.95 -19.60 -2.19
N VAL A 122 32.00 -19.02 -1.60
CA VAL A 122 32.66 -19.55 -0.41
C VAL A 122 32.50 -18.60 0.76
N LEU A 123 32.08 -19.14 1.89
CA LEU A 123 32.04 -18.42 3.17
C LEU A 123 33.14 -19.01 4.07
N VAL A 124 34.10 -18.19 4.44
CA VAL A 124 35.19 -18.55 5.35
C VAL A 124 34.94 -17.90 6.70
N SER A 125 34.81 -18.72 7.72
CA SER A 125 34.65 -18.25 9.10
C SER A 125 36.04 -18.04 9.75
N SER A 126 36.18 -16.98 10.53
CA SER A 126 37.34 -16.84 11.45
C SER A 126 37.30 -17.83 12.61
N ASP A 127 36.13 -18.43 12.90
CA ASP A 127 35.92 -19.47 13.89
C ASP A 127 35.36 -20.73 13.20
N PRO A 128 36.15 -21.80 13.07
CA PRO A 128 35.71 -23.03 12.41
C PRO A 128 34.60 -23.80 13.14
N SER A 129 34.35 -23.50 14.42
CA SER A 129 33.29 -24.14 15.19
C SER A 129 31.90 -23.63 14.82
N VAL A 130 31.81 -22.45 14.20
CA VAL A 130 30.55 -21.83 13.82
C VAL A 130 30.11 -22.29 12.44
N HIS A 131 28.96 -22.94 12.40
CA HIS A 131 28.37 -23.38 11.12
C HIS A 131 27.89 -22.20 10.27
N MET A 132 28.54 -21.97 9.12
CA MET A 132 28.19 -20.93 8.18
C MET A 132 26.92 -21.26 7.40
N PRO A 133 26.12 -20.26 7.02
CA PRO A 133 25.00 -20.49 6.11
C PRO A 133 25.50 -20.95 4.72
N SER A 134 24.69 -21.72 4.02
CA SER A 134 24.97 -22.11 2.65
C SER A 134 24.81 -20.95 1.67
N ALA A 135 25.42 -21.10 0.48
CA ALA A 135 25.26 -20.11 -0.60
C ALA A 135 23.78 -19.90 -0.98
N GLU A 136 22.97 -20.93 -0.93
CA GLU A 136 21.54 -20.89 -1.21
C GLU A 136 20.76 -20.14 -0.13
N GLU A 137 21.08 -20.35 1.17
CA GLU A 137 20.46 -19.65 2.29
C GLU A 137 20.68 -18.12 2.22
N ILE A 138 21.81 -17.68 1.67
CA ILE A 138 22.12 -16.25 1.46
C ILE A 138 21.62 -15.71 0.12
N GLY A 139 20.94 -16.53 -0.70
CA GLY A 139 20.34 -16.14 -1.98
C GLY A 139 21.35 -16.08 -3.16
N LEU A 140 22.50 -16.76 -3.04
CA LEU A 140 23.58 -16.79 -4.04
C LEU A 140 23.83 -18.21 -4.53
N ALA A 141 22.83 -18.87 -5.12
CA ALA A 141 23.01 -20.23 -5.65
C ALA A 141 23.99 -20.26 -6.83
N VAL A 142 24.84 -21.26 -6.86
CA VAL A 142 25.77 -21.54 -7.98
C VAL A 142 24.98 -21.72 -9.27
N GLY A 143 25.48 -21.18 -10.39
CA GLY A 143 24.84 -21.20 -11.70
C GLY A 143 23.85 -20.03 -11.93
N GLN A 144 23.50 -19.25 -10.93
CA GLN A 144 22.69 -18.04 -11.12
C GLN A 144 23.50 -16.91 -11.76
N VAL A 145 22.80 -15.98 -12.43
CA VAL A 145 23.43 -14.77 -12.97
C VAL A 145 24.05 -13.95 -11.83
N ALA A 146 25.33 -13.58 -11.97
CA ALA A 146 26.11 -12.84 -10.99
C ALA A 146 25.73 -11.36 -10.94
N VAL A 147 24.58 -11.05 -10.33
CA VAL A 147 24.03 -9.71 -10.19
C VAL A 147 24.67 -9.02 -8.99
N ALA A 148 25.32 -7.88 -9.17
CA ALA A 148 26.06 -7.19 -8.12
C ALA A 148 25.20 -6.84 -6.90
N SER A 149 23.95 -6.41 -7.09
CA SER A 149 23.03 -6.11 -5.97
C SER A 149 22.68 -7.34 -5.14
N ARG A 150 22.62 -8.55 -5.74
CA ARG A 150 22.40 -9.81 -5.01
C ARG A 150 23.64 -10.19 -4.20
N ILE A 151 24.83 -10.01 -4.77
CA ILE A 151 26.11 -10.27 -4.06
C ILE A 151 26.23 -9.34 -2.85
N LEU A 152 25.84 -8.07 -2.99
CA LEU A 152 25.77 -7.12 -1.87
C LEU A 152 24.74 -7.54 -0.81
N ALA A 153 23.54 -7.94 -1.24
CA ALA A 153 22.51 -8.45 -0.33
C ALA A 153 22.92 -9.73 0.40
N GLY A 154 23.85 -10.52 -0.17
CA GLY A 154 24.48 -11.66 0.48
C GLY A 154 25.18 -11.30 1.79
N ASN A 155 25.89 -10.16 1.87
CA ASN A 155 26.46 -9.67 3.12
C ASN A 155 25.41 -9.53 4.22
N ASP A 156 24.32 -8.83 3.90
CA ASP A 156 23.25 -8.58 4.86
C ASP A 156 22.54 -9.88 5.26
N ALA A 157 22.45 -10.83 4.32
CA ALA A 157 21.87 -12.14 4.59
C ALA A 157 22.73 -12.95 5.56
N ILE A 158 24.06 -13.00 5.37
CA ILE A 158 24.99 -13.67 6.26
C ILE A 158 24.86 -13.11 7.69
N VAL A 159 24.99 -11.79 7.84
CA VAL A 159 24.90 -11.12 9.15
C VAL A 159 23.53 -11.39 9.80
N ARG A 160 22.44 -11.28 9.03
CA ARG A 160 21.08 -11.53 9.54
C ARG A 160 20.90 -12.97 10.01
N ILE A 161 21.42 -13.98 9.29
CA ILE A 161 21.32 -15.39 9.67
C ILE A 161 22.14 -15.66 10.93
N LEU A 162 23.38 -15.19 11.01
CA LEU A 162 24.22 -15.37 12.18
C LEU A 162 23.64 -14.68 13.41
N ARG A 163 23.13 -13.45 13.27
CA ARG A 163 22.39 -12.76 14.34
C ARG A 163 21.15 -13.51 14.81
N SER A 164 20.48 -14.23 13.91
CA SER A 164 19.34 -15.07 14.31
C SER A 164 19.76 -16.34 15.07
N ARG A 165 21.05 -16.70 15.04
CA ARG A 165 21.66 -17.85 15.74
C ARG A 165 22.40 -17.44 17.02
N GLY A 166 22.29 -16.18 17.46
CA GLY A 166 22.88 -15.70 18.71
C GLY A 166 24.13 -14.82 18.56
N HIS A 167 24.71 -14.71 17.37
CA HIS A 167 25.94 -13.94 17.12
C HIS A 167 25.62 -12.45 16.92
N ALA A 168 25.47 -11.71 18.03
CA ALA A 168 24.99 -10.31 18.02
C ALA A 168 25.88 -9.36 17.18
N TYR A 169 27.19 -9.60 17.17
CA TYR A 169 28.18 -8.76 16.52
C TYR A 169 28.78 -9.39 15.26
N ALA A 170 28.09 -10.38 14.67
CA ALA A 170 28.52 -10.97 13.41
C ALA A 170 28.70 -9.91 12.33
N GLN A 171 29.80 -10.00 11.59
CA GLN A 171 30.13 -9.10 10.49
C GLN A 171 30.83 -9.83 9.35
N VAL A 172 30.70 -9.31 8.14
CA VAL A 172 31.51 -9.72 6.98
C VAL A 172 32.71 -8.78 6.93
N ALA A 173 33.89 -9.29 7.23
CA ALA A 173 35.13 -8.51 7.26
C ALA A 173 35.56 -8.12 5.85
N THR A 174 35.55 -9.09 4.91
CA THR A 174 35.98 -8.87 3.53
C THR A 174 35.05 -9.61 2.58
N ARG A 175 34.82 -9.00 1.42
CA ARG A 175 34.18 -9.67 0.27
C ARG A 175 35.07 -9.51 -0.95
N GLU A 176 35.52 -10.61 -1.46
CA GLU A 176 36.27 -10.68 -2.69
C GLU A 176 35.39 -11.18 -3.83
N VAL A 177 35.45 -10.53 -4.99
CA VAL A 177 34.68 -10.91 -6.19
C VAL A 177 35.67 -11.02 -7.34
N ILE A 178 35.90 -12.24 -7.84
CA ILE A 178 36.84 -12.53 -8.93
C ILE A 178 36.03 -12.83 -10.19
N VAL A 179 36.32 -12.11 -11.27
CA VAL A 179 35.63 -12.26 -12.56
C VAL A 179 36.52 -12.98 -13.54
N PHE A 180 36.08 -14.13 -14.04
CA PHE A 180 36.76 -14.95 -15.05
C PHE A 180 36.14 -14.68 -16.42
N HIS A 181 36.78 -13.81 -17.19
CA HIS A 181 36.25 -13.36 -18.48
C HIS A 181 36.20 -14.50 -19.53
N ALA A 182 37.14 -15.40 -19.53
CA ALA A 182 37.19 -16.54 -20.48
C ALA A 182 36.03 -17.52 -20.28
N GLU A 183 35.60 -17.71 -19.03
CA GLU A 183 34.57 -18.69 -18.64
C GLU A 183 33.18 -18.02 -18.43
N HIS A 184 33.10 -16.70 -18.53
CA HIS A 184 31.92 -15.89 -18.17
C HIS A 184 31.40 -16.24 -16.76
N ALA A 185 32.32 -16.39 -15.82
CA ALA A 185 32.06 -16.86 -14.47
C ALA A 185 32.53 -15.84 -13.43
N VAL A 186 31.91 -15.92 -12.24
CA VAL A 186 32.27 -15.10 -11.08
C VAL A 186 32.37 -15.97 -9.85
N ASP A 187 33.48 -15.86 -9.14
CA ASP A 187 33.68 -16.43 -7.81
C ASP A 187 33.48 -15.33 -6.77
N VAL A 188 32.81 -15.67 -5.68
CA VAL A 188 32.58 -14.76 -4.54
C VAL A 188 33.07 -15.44 -3.27
N ARG A 189 33.96 -14.77 -2.55
CA ARG A 189 34.44 -15.20 -1.24
C ARG A 189 34.06 -14.17 -0.18
N PHE A 190 33.43 -14.64 0.88
CA PHE A 190 33.11 -13.84 2.07
C PHE A 190 33.99 -14.31 3.23
N GLU A 191 34.69 -13.38 3.87
CA GLU A 191 35.39 -13.63 5.12
C GLU A 191 34.50 -13.12 6.25
N VAL A 192 34.05 -14.02 7.09
CA VAL A 192 33.04 -13.77 8.11
C VAL A 192 33.66 -13.90 9.49
N VAL A 193 33.42 -12.88 10.31
CA VAL A 193 33.74 -12.89 11.73
C VAL A 193 32.40 -13.05 12.48
N PRO A 194 32.06 -14.28 12.94
CA PRO A 194 30.78 -14.52 13.62
C PRO A 194 30.75 -13.88 15.00
N GLY A 195 31.88 -13.83 15.71
CA GLY A 195 31.92 -13.46 17.12
C GLY A 195 31.31 -14.54 18.01
N GLU A 196 31.25 -14.28 19.31
CA GLU A 196 30.64 -15.17 20.30
C GLU A 196 29.11 -15.15 20.24
N THR A 197 28.47 -16.09 20.94
CA THR A 197 27.02 -16.09 21.16
C THR A 197 26.69 -15.27 22.41
N TYR A 198 25.63 -14.52 22.36
CA TYR A 198 25.24 -13.56 23.38
C TYR A 198 23.81 -13.76 23.88
N ARG A 199 23.48 -13.08 24.96
CA ARG A 199 22.14 -12.95 25.54
C ARG A 199 21.71 -11.48 25.55
N PHE A 200 20.41 -11.23 25.56
CA PHE A 200 19.89 -9.87 25.71
C PHE A 200 20.25 -9.28 27.08
N GLY A 201 20.92 -8.15 27.07
CA GLY A 201 21.27 -7.37 28.26
C GLY A 201 20.19 -6.37 28.66
N GLU A 202 20.61 -5.29 29.28
CA GLU A 202 19.72 -4.19 29.62
C GLU A 202 19.23 -3.47 28.37
N THR A 203 17.94 -3.12 28.37
CA THR A 203 17.34 -2.34 27.27
C THR A 203 17.05 -0.93 27.76
N THR A 204 17.69 0.06 27.12
CA THR A 204 17.51 1.49 27.38
C THR A 204 16.62 2.12 26.32
N PHE A 205 15.81 3.12 26.72
CA PHE A 205 14.88 3.81 25.85
C PHE A 205 15.22 5.30 25.78
N HIS A 206 15.30 5.83 24.57
CA HIS A 206 15.59 7.22 24.31
C HIS A 206 14.50 7.86 23.45
N GLY A 207 14.19 9.16 23.72
CA GLY A 207 13.24 9.94 22.93
C GLY A 207 11.77 9.78 23.35
N LEU A 208 11.46 9.10 24.45
CA LEU A 208 10.14 9.07 25.04
C LEU A 208 9.83 10.39 25.75
N GLN A 209 8.66 10.97 25.50
CA GLN A 209 8.19 12.22 26.11
C GLN A 209 6.86 12.04 26.84
N ARG A 210 5.88 11.42 26.18
CA ARG A 210 4.50 11.23 26.68
C ARG A 210 4.07 9.77 26.68
N VAL A 211 4.75 8.92 25.91
CA VAL A 211 4.49 7.47 25.89
C VAL A 211 5.20 6.85 27.09
N GLN A 212 4.48 6.07 27.89
CA GLN A 212 5.06 5.36 29.03
C GLN A 212 6.01 4.27 28.56
N GLU A 213 7.18 4.17 29.18
CA GLU A 213 8.18 3.13 28.89
C GLU A 213 7.60 1.71 29.02
N ALA A 214 6.76 1.46 30.01
CA ALA A 214 6.11 0.18 30.21
C ALA A 214 5.27 -0.28 28.98
N PHE A 215 4.72 0.65 28.20
CA PHE A 215 4.03 0.33 26.94
C PHE A 215 5.02 -0.14 25.87
N VAL A 216 6.17 0.55 25.73
CA VAL A 216 7.22 0.17 24.78
C VAL A 216 7.82 -1.18 25.15
N ARG A 217 8.14 -1.37 26.41
CA ARG A 217 8.75 -2.61 26.93
C ARG A 217 7.90 -3.84 26.64
N ARG A 218 6.58 -3.75 26.77
CA ARG A 218 5.65 -4.85 26.41
C ARG A 218 5.67 -5.24 24.95
N LYS A 219 6.07 -4.33 24.04
CA LYS A 219 6.19 -4.61 22.60
C LYS A 219 7.45 -5.38 22.23
N LEU A 220 8.43 -5.44 23.14
CA LEU A 220 9.68 -6.15 22.94
C LEU A 220 9.48 -7.65 23.16
N PRO A 221 9.87 -8.52 22.20
CA PRO A 221 9.71 -9.96 22.31
C PRO A 221 10.92 -10.64 23.01
N TRP A 222 11.62 -9.94 23.89
CA TRP A 222 12.74 -10.47 24.68
C TRP A 222 12.73 -9.92 26.11
N GLU A 223 13.37 -10.67 27.00
CA GLU A 223 13.67 -10.29 28.36
C GLU A 223 15.20 -10.32 28.57
N ARG A 224 15.68 -9.64 29.61
CA ARG A 224 17.10 -9.69 30.00
C ARG A 224 17.50 -11.12 30.30
N GLY A 225 18.65 -11.57 29.76
CA GLY A 225 19.18 -12.93 29.95
C GLY A 225 18.63 -13.96 28.95
N ALA A 226 17.62 -13.63 28.15
CA ALA A 226 17.15 -14.51 27.06
C ALA A 226 18.23 -14.62 25.98
N PRO A 227 18.36 -15.77 25.27
CA PRO A 227 19.28 -15.90 24.15
C PRO A 227 19.05 -14.83 23.08
N PHE A 228 20.11 -14.24 22.57
CA PHE A 228 20.01 -13.21 21.54
C PHE A 228 19.45 -13.82 20.23
N ASP A 229 18.45 -13.16 19.66
CA ASP A 229 17.87 -13.48 18.34
C ASP A 229 17.62 -12.18 17.57
N GLY A 230 18.42 -11.92 16.53
CA GLY A 230 18.27 -10.73 15.70
C GLY A 230 16.90 -10.58 15.03
N ARG A 231 16.12 -11.67 14.86
CA ARG A 231 14.74 -11.62 14.36
C ARG A 231 13.81 -10.90 15.34
N ALA A 232 14.15 -10.90 16.63
CA ALA A 232 13.39 -10.21 17.67
C ALA A 232 13.35 -8.68 17.41
N PHE A 233 14.43 -8.09 16.88
CA PHE A 233 14.45 -6.67 16.51
C PHE A 233 13.43 -6.35 15.42
N SER A 234 13.33 -7.19 14.41
CA SER A 234 12.34 -7.01 13.34
C SER A 234 10.90 -7.14 13.87
N ARG A 235 10.66 -8.08 14.80
CA ARG A 235 9.35 -8.23 15.46
C ARG A 235 9.03 -7.01 16.32
N ALA A 236 9.96 -6.57 17.17
CA ALA A 236 9.79 -5.37 17.98
C ALA A 236 9.51 -4.11 17.14
N ARG A 237 10.31 -3.90 16.09
CA ARG A 237 10.12 -2.76 15.18
C ARG A 237 8.73 -2.77 14.55
N ARG A 238 8.28 -3.90 14.02
CA ARG A 238 6.92 -4.00 13.45
C ARG A 238 5.84 -3.67 14.47
N ARG A 239 5.93 -4.20 15.71
CA ARG A 239 4.97 -3.93 16.79
C ARG A 239 4.96 -2.45 17.20
N LEU A 240 6.14 -1.83 17.30
CA LEU A 240 6.26 -0.41 17.65
C LEU A 240 5.75 0.51 16.53
N VAL A 241 6.05 0.20 15.26
CA VAL A 241 5.52 0.94 14.11
C VAL A 241 4.01 0.79 14.00
N ALA A 242 3.48 -0.42 14.21
CA ALA A 242 2.03 -0.70 14.19
C ALA A 242 1.26 0.01 15.31
N ALA A 243 1.93 0.41 16.38
CA ALA A 243 1.32 1.17 17.48
C ALA A 243 0.89 2.60 17.06
N ASP A 244 1.35 3.11 15.90
CA ASP A 244 1.02 4.42 15.31
C ASP A 244 1.31 5.65 16.21
N VAL A 245 2.08 5.47 17.29
CA VAL A 245 2.49 6.56 18.21
C VAL A 245 3.91 7.06 17.93
N PHE A 246 4.68 6.32 17.13
CA PHE A 246 6.07 6.66 16.79
C PHE A 246 6.21 7.04 15.32
N GLY A 247 7.00 8.09 15.05
CA GLY A 247 7.38 8.53 13.71
C GLY A 247 8.62 7.79 13.20
N SER A 248 9.56 7.49 14.11
CA SER A 248 10.73 6.66 13.83
C SER A 248 11.01 5.70 14.98
N VAL A 249 11.51 4.51 14.62
CA VAL A 249 11.88 3.44 15.55
C VAL A 249 13.22 2.88 15.09
N ARG A 250 14.26 3.01 15.92
CA ARG A 250 15.60 2.47 15.72
C ARG A 250 15.97 1.57 16.89
N LEU A 251 16.46 0.39 16.57
CA LEU A 251 16.91 -0.58 17.56
C LEU A 251 18.34 -0.95 17.21
N GLU A 252 19.24 -0.81 18.19
CA GLU A 252 20.66 -1.08 18.01
C GLU A 252 21.19 -1.92 19.18
N THR A 253 22.17 -2.75 18.86
CA THR A 253 23.03 -3.37 19.88
C THR A 253 24.06 -2.33 20.32
N GLY A 254 24.28 -2.19 21.60
CA GLY A 254 25.40 -1.41 22.12
C GLY A 254 26.77 -2.01 21.76
N GLY A 255 27.83 -1.46 22.31
CA GLY A 255 29.18 -1.99 22.13
C GLY A 255 29.32 -3.44 22.61
N VAL A 256 30.36 -4.12 22.13
CA VAL A 256 30.71 -5.47 22.62
C VAL A 256 30.96 -5.36 24.13
N PRO A 257 30.31 -6.20 24.96
CA PRO A 257 30.55 -6.20 26.42
C PRO A 257 32.02 -6.48 26.70
N GLU A 258 32.60 -5.73 27.64
CA GLU A 258 33.98 -5.99 28.07
C GLU A 258 34.07 -7.28 28.94
N GLU A 259 32.98 -7.58 29.68
CA GLU A 259 32.85 -8.81 30.47
C GLU A 259 31.43 -9.39 30.30
N GLY A 260 31.35 -10.72 30.21
CA GLY A 260 30.07 -11.46 30.13
C GLY A 260 29.46 -11.53 28.73
N ASP A 261 28.29 -12.15 28.68
CA ASP A 261 27.55 -12.46 27.45
C ASP A 261 26.29 -11.60 27.22
N LEU A 262 26.10 -10.52 28.00
CA LEU A 262 24.91 -9.67 27.99
C LEU A 262 25.09 -8.46 27.06
N VAL A 263 24.40 -8.48 25.92
CA VAL A 263 24.41 -7.35 24.95
C VAL A 263 23.47 -6.25 25.39
N PRO A 264 23.94 -5.03 25.66
CA PRO A 264 23.07 -3.89 25.90
C PRO A 264 22.30 -3.51 24.63
N ILE A 265 21.02 -3.16 24.78
CA ILE A 265 20.14 -2.78 23.66
C ILE A 265 19.71 -1.33 23.83
N SER A 266 19.86 -0.54 22.77
CA SER A 266 19.34 0.82 22.69
C SER A 266 18.11 0.87 21.78
N VAL A 267 17.03 1.47 22.27
CA VAL A 267 15.79 1.70 21.52
C VAL A 267 15.58 3.21 21.42
N GLU A 268 15.86 3.76 20.25
CA GLU A 268 15.64 5.17 19.93
C GLU A 268 14.28 5.36 19.28
N LEU A 269 13.47 6.23 19.84
CA LEU A 269 12.10 6.48 19.47
C LEU A 269 11.87 7.97 19.23
N SER A 270 11.09 8.31 18.22
CA SER A 270 10.59 9.66 18.02
C SER A 270 9.07 9.61 18.02
N GLU A 271 8.44 10.26 19.00
CA GLU A 271 6.99 10.30 19.08
C GLU A 271 6.38 11.14 17.95
N ARG A 272 5.27 10.67 17.38
CA ARG A 272 4.46 11.42 16.42
C ARG A 272 3.63 12.47 17.15
N LYS A 273 3.16 13.48 16.41
CA LYS A 273 2.10 14.36 16.91
C LYS A 273 0.88 13.50 17.28
N HIS A 274 0.48 13.55 18.54
CA HIS A 274 -0.59 12.69 19.06
C HIS A 274 -1.97 13.04 18.50
N ARG A 275 -2.17 14.27 18.03
CA ARG A 275 -3.44 14.74 17.46
C ARG A 275 -3.30 14.95 15.96
N SER A 276 -4.33 14.57 15.22
CA SER A 276 -4.47 14.89 13.80
C SER A 276 -5.93 15.16 13.45
N VAL A 277 -6.12 16.04 12.47
CA VAL A 277 -7.42 16.31 11.84
C VAL A 277 -7.33 15.83 10.40
N GLN A 278 -8.39 15.25 9.92
CA GLN A 278 -8.55 14.77 8.55
C GLN A 278 -9.80 15.39 7.95
N LEU A 279 -9.69 15.85 6.72
CA LEU A 279 -10.83 16.35 5.95
C LEU A 279 -10.83 15.61 4.61
N GLY A 280 -12.02 15.18 4.18
CA GLY A 280 -12.21 14.50 2.92
C GLY A 280 -13.44 15.01 2.21
N VAL A 281 -13.36 15.11 0.89
CA VAL A 281 -14.49 15.44 0.01
C VAL A 281 -14.53 14.41 -1.10
N GLY A 282 -15.72 13.92 -1.42
CA GLY A 282 -15.96 12.98 -2.51
C GLY A 282 -17.25 13.34 -3.25
N TYR A 283 -17.42 12.77 -4.42
CA TYR A 283 -18.64 12.86 -5.20
C TYR A 283 -18.88 11.56 -5.95
N ALA A 284 -20.14 11.12 -5.94
CA ALA A 284 -20.63 10.07 -6.82
C ALA A 284 -22.01 10.50 -7.32
N ASN A 285 -22.35 10.18 -8.58
CA ASN A 285 -23.61 10.66 -9.15
C ASN A 285 -24.85 9.97 -8.57
N ASP A 286 -24.65 8.84 -7.87
CA ASP A 286 -25.68 8.04 -7.21
C ASP A 286 -25.84 8.35 -5.71
N GLU A 287 -24.78 8.91 -5.06
CA GLU A 287 -24.75 9.24 -3.63
C GLU A 287 -24.62 10.75 -3.36
N GLY A 288 -24.38 11.56 -4.41
CA GLY A 288 -24.14 12.99 -4.31
C GLY A 288 -22.79 13.36 -3.71
N TRP A 289 -22.70 14.53 -3.12
CA TRP A 289 -21.52 15.02 -2.40
C TRP A 289 -21.38 14.34 -1.05
N ARG A 290 -20.13 13.99 -0.71
CA ARG A 290 -19.78 13.48 0.62
C ARG A 290 -18.66 14.31 1.22
N ILE A 291 -18.87 14.82 2.43
CA ILE A 291 -17.86 15.51 3.23
C ILE A 291 -17.61 14.67 4.47
N ARG A 292 -16.34 14.47 4.82
CA ARG A 292 -15.91 13.79 6.05
C ARG A 292 -14.97 14.70 6.82
N ALA A 293 -15.15 14.76 8.13
CA ALA A 293 -14.22 15.37 9.07
C ALA A 293 -13.86 14.34 10.14
N GLY A 294 -12.57 14.19 10.40
CA GLY A 294 -12.07 13.27 11.41
C GLY A 294 -11.09 13.94 12.35
N TRP A 295 -11.13 13.55 13.62
CA TRP A 295 -10.14 13.92 14.64
C TRP A 295 -9.65 12.67 15.33
N VAL A 296 -8.33 12.59 15.55
CA VAL A 296 -7.70 11.43 16.19
C VAL A 296 -6.74 11.89 17.27
N HIS A 297 -6.80 11.27 18.44
CA HIS A 297 -5.79 11.32 19.50
C HIS A 297 -5.18 9.93 19.70
N ARG A 298 -3.86 9.77 19.44
CA ARG A 298 -3.16 8.46 19.36
C ARG A 298 -2.54 7.95 20.68
N ASN A 299 -2.58 8.72 21.73
CA ASN A 299 -1.95 8.36 23.01
C ASN A 299 -2.69 9.04 24.17
N LEU A 300 -3.97 8.71 24.32
CA LEU A 300 -4.88 9.42 25.23
C LEU A 300 -4.45 9.26 26.70
N LEU A 301 -4.16 8.05 27.12
CA LEU A 301 -3.77 7.66 28.49
C LEU A 301 -2.28 7.25 28.58
N GLN A 302 -1.45 7.70 27.61
CA GLN A 302 0.00 7.49 27.55
C GLN A 302 0.48 6.04 27.29
N ARG A 303 -0.44 5.13 26.96
CA ARG A 303 -0.16 3.71 26.65
C ARG A 303 -0.60 3.32 25.25
N GLY A 304 -0.59 4.30 24.33
CA GLY A 304 -0.98 4.09 22.94
C GLY A 304 -2.49 3.97 22.71
N GLU A 305 -3.33 4.32 23.69
CA GLU A 305 -4.78 4.33 23.48
C GLU A 305 -5.15 5.39 22.45
N ARG A 306 -6.00 4.98 21.50
CA ARG A 306 -6.49 5.85 20.43
C ARG A 306 -7.95 6.21 20.67
N LEU A 307 -8.24 7.51 20.60
CA LEU A 307 -9.59 8.03 20.51
C LEU A 307 -9.75 8.71 19.15
N SER A 308 -10.75 8.31 18.39
CA SER A 308 -11.12 8.96 17.13
C SER A 308 -12.57 9.39 17.13
N LEU A 309 -12.82 10.55 16.55
CA LEU A 309 -14.14 11.07 16.23
C LEU A 309 -14.17 11.32 14.74
N ASP A 310 -15.05 10.64 14.05
CA ASP A 310 -15.29 10.79 12.62
C ASP A 310 -16.75 11.22 12.41
N TYR A 311 -16.96 12.19 11.53
CA TYR A 311 -18.29 12.62 11.11
C TYR A 311 -18.33 12.73 9.59
N ALA A 312 -19.37 12.19 8.99
CA ALA A 312 -19.59 12.26 7.55
C ALA A 312 -21.01 12.74 7.25
N ILE A 313 -21.13 13.52 6.18
CA ILE A 313 -22.43 13.97 5.65
C ILE A 313 -22.42 13.81 4.13
N SER A 314 -23.49 13.27 3.59
CA SER A 314 -23.77 13.17 2.16
C SER A 314 -25.24 13.53 1.89
N GLU A 315 -25.67 13.45 0.63
CA GLU A 315 -27.07 13.69 0.27
C GLU A 315 -28.02 12.62 0.81
N ILE A 316 -27.53 11.41 1.04
CA ILE A 316 -28.32 10.25 1.48
C ILE A 316 -28.00 9.77 2.89
N SER A 317 -26.93 10.27 3.52
CA SER A 317 -26.58 9.86 4.88
C SER A 317 -25.81 10.92 5.63
N GLN A 318 -25.99 10.94 6.95
CA GLN A 318 -25.19 11.71 7.88
C GLN A 318 -24.96 10.92 9.15
N GLY A 319 -23.75 10.94 9.68
CA GLY A 319 -23.46 10.18 10.89
C GLY A 319 -22.12 10.46 11.50
N GLY A 320 -22.00 10.10 12.78
CA GLY A 320 -20.81 10.22 13.59
C GLY A 320 -20.41 8.92 14.25
N GLU A 321 -19.11 8.71 14.37
CA GLU A 321 -18.51 7.59 15.07
C GLU A 321 -17.47 8.09 16.07
N LEU A 322 -17.62 7.69 17.34
CA LEU A 322 -16.62 7.87 18.38
C LEU A 322 -16.04 6.50 18.73
N ALA A 323 -14.77 6.27 18.38
CA ALA A 323 -14.11 5.00 18.62
C ALA A 323 -12.94 5.15 19.60
N PHE A 324 -12.93 4.33 20.64
CA PHE A 324 -11.83 4.17 21.57
C PHE A 324 -11.16 2.82 21.35
N THR A 325 -9.85 2.82 21.19
CA THR A 325 -9.04 1.60 21.04
C THR A 325 -8.01 1.53 22.14
N ARG A 326 -7.98 0.40 22.86
CA ARG A 326 -6.93 0.06 23.80
C ARG A 326 -6.07 -1.07 23.24
N PRO A 327 -4.82 -0.80 22.81
CA PRO A 327 -3.92 -1.84 22.32
C PRO A 327 -3.41 -2.71 23.47
N ASP A 328 -2.99 -3.93 23.13
CA ASP A 328 -2.36 -4.91 24.05
C ASP A 328 -3.18 -5.18 25.32
N PHE A 329 -4.48 -5.25 25.22
CA PHE A 329 -5.35 -5.54 26.34
C PHE A 329 -5.12 -6.97 26.87
N ARG A 330 -4.63 -7.09 28.09
CA ARG A 330 -4.23 -8.34 28.76
C ARG A 330 -3.07 -9.09 28.08
N ARG A 331 -2.99 -9.09 26.76
CA ARG A 331 -1.95 -9.77 25.97
C ARG A 331 -1.46 -8.87 24.86
N VAL A 332 -0.20 -9.04 24.47
CA VAL A 332 0.36 -8.37 23.29
C VAL A 332 -0.40 -8.81 22.03
N ASP A 333 -0.57 -7.90 21.11
CA ASP A 333 -1.30 -8.11 19.84
C ASP A 333 -2.81 -8.44 20.02
N GLN A 334 -3.39 -8.10 21.19
CA GLN A 334 -4.83 -8.15 21.47
C GLN A 334 -5.36 -6.75 21.77
N ASN A 335 -6.31 -6.28 20.99
CA ASN A 335 -6.87 -4.93 21.11
C ASN A 335 -8.33 -4.98 21.54
N VAL A 336 -8.76 -4.00 22.33
CA VAL A 336 -10.17 -3.76 22.65
C VAL A 336 -10.61 -2.50 21.93
N TYR A 337 -11.78 -2.57 21.33
CA TYR A 337 -12.45 -1.45 20.68
C TYR A 337 -13.79 -1.21 21.37
N VAL A 338 -14.09 0.06 21.61
CA VAL A 338 -15.43 0.51 21.97
C VAL A 338 -15.82 1.58 20.96
N VAL A 339 -16.91 1.33 20.25
CA VAL A 339 -17.41 2.20 19.18
C VAL A 339 -18.81 2.65 19.53
N LEU A 340 -19.03 3.96 19.56
CA LEU A 340 -20.33 4.59 19.62
C LEU A 340 -20.60 5.16 18.24
N GLN A 341 -21.76 4.85 17.66
CA GLN A 341 -22.16 5.33 16.35
C GLN A 341 -23.55 5.92 16.38
N GLN A 342 -23.75 6.96 15.57
CA GLN A 342 -25.04 7.54 15.27
C GLN A 342 -25.09 7.79 13.77
N GLU A 343 -26.18 7.36 13.13
CA GLU A 343 -26.35 7.49 11.69
C GLU A 343 -27.81 7.76 11.34
N ILE A 344 -28.02 8.65 10.41
CA ILE A 344 -29.31 8.89 9.75
C ILE A 344 -29.07 8.58 8.28
N GLU A 345 -29.83 7.66 7.74
CA GLU A 345 -29.78 7.27 6.34
C GLU A 345 -31.15 7.51 5.70
N ASP A 346 -31.19 8.19 4.55
CA ASP A 346 -32.39 8.49 3.79
C ASP A 346 -32.16 8.14 2.33
N THR A 347 -32.60 6.96 1.95
CA THR A 347 -32.40 6.37 0.63
C THR A 347 -33.74 6.12 -0.07
N ARG A 348 -33.69 5.62 -1.29
CA ARG A 348 -34.91 5.18 -1.98
C ARG A 348 -35.54 3.93 -1.36
N ALA A 349 -34.74 3.13 -0.61
CA ALA A 349 -35.19 1.89 0.00
C ALA A 349 -35.85 2.09 1.37
N PHE A 350 -35.29 3.00 2.17
CA PHE A 350 -35.73 3.24 3.54
C PHE A 350 -35.14 4.55 4.09
N ARG A 351 -35.76 5.04 5.18
CA ARG A 351 -35.14 6.00 6.07
C ARG A 351 -34.92 5.38 7.43
N SER A 352 -33.70 5.47 7.97
CA SER A 352 -33.37 4.99 9.30
C SER A 352 -32.66 6.06 10.14
N GLU A 353 -32.92 6.01 11.44
CA GLU A 353 -32.25 6.80 12.48
C GLU A 353 -31.70 5.80 13.49
N THR A 354 -30.37 5.69 13.58
CA THR A 354 -29.70 4.64 14.32
C THR A 354 -28.73 5.20 15.35
N VAL A 355 -28.72 4.60 16.54
CA VAL A 355 -27.70 4.81 17.58
C VAL A 355 -27.23 3.45 18.05
N GLY A 356 -25.92 3.26 18.15
CA GLY A 356 -25.37 1.96 18.53
C GLY A 356 -24.08 2.06 19.34
N ILE A 357 -23.82 0.99 20.07
CA ILE A 357 -22.56 0.74 20.76
C ILE A 357 -22.06 -0.66 20.37
N LEU A 358 -20.78 -0.78 20.10
CA LEU A 358 -20.10 -2.05 19.86
C LEU A 358 -18.84 -2.11 20.73
N THR A 359 -18.71 -3.15 21.52
CA THR A 359 -17.43 -3.51 22.17
C THR A 359 -16.89 -4.76 21.51
N ARG A 360 -15.64 -4.71 21.05
CA ARG A 360 -15.00 -5.81 20.31
C ARG A 360 -13.59 -6.05 20.81
N VAL A 361 -13.19 -7.30 20.88
CA VAL A 361 -11.82 -7.75 21.15
C VAL A 361 -11.28 -8.40 19.88
N ASP A 362 -10.19 -7.85 19.37
CA ASP A 362 -9.46 -8.40 18.22
C ASP A 362 -8.11 -8.93 18.68
N ARG A 363 -7.72 -10.08 18.15
CA ARG A 363 -6.43 -10.69 18.38
C ARG A 363 -5.73 -10.99 17.06
N LEU A 364 -4.53 -10.44 16.91
CA LEU A 364 -3.63 -10.76 15.81
C LEU A 364 -2.91 -12.09 16.11
N SER A 365 -2.99 -13.03 15.17
CA SER A 365 -2.24 -14.28 15.17
C SER A 365 -0.90 -14.13 14.43
N ASP A 366 0.04 -15.04 14.66
CA ASP A 366 1.36 -15.10 14.00
C ASP A 366 1.24 -15.20 12.46
N ASP A 367 0.14 -15.77 11.95
CA ASP A 367 -0.15 -15.90 10.51
C ASP A 367 -0.74 -14.63 9.86
N ALA A 368 -0.65 -13.47 10.51
CA ALA A 368 -1.29 -12.22 10.10
C ALA A 368 -2.83 -12.32 9.95
N ARG A 369 -3.45 -13.22 10.72
CA ARG A 369 -4.91 -13.32 10.85
C ARG A 369 -5.37 -12.55 12.07
N ILE A 370 -6.46 -11.82 11.91
CA ILE A 370 -7.13 -11.10 12.99
C ILE A 370 -8.43 -11.83 13.29
N TYR A 371 -8.59 -12.28 14.52
CA TYR A 371 -9.84 -12.86 15.03
C TYR A 371 -10.51 -11.86 15.95
N GLY A 372 -11.78 -11.58 15.69
CA GLY A 372 -12.58 -10.63 16.45
C GLY A 372 -13.82 -11.29 17.05
N ILE A 373 -14.14 -10.92 18.28
CA ILE A 373 -15.41 -11.20 18.94
C ILE A 373 -15.92 -9.91 19.58
N GLY A 374 -17.20 -9.64 19.44
CA GLY A 374 -17.80 -8.44 19.99
C GLY A 374 -19.17 -8.68 20.60
N LEU A 375 -19.67 -7.65 21.27
CA LEU A 375 -21.03 -7.50 21.70
C LEU A 375 -21.49 -6.11 21.29
N GLY A 376 -22.54 -6.04 20.49
CA GLY A 376 -23.13 -4.80 20.03
C GLY A 376 -24.60 -4.68 20.44
N MET A 377 -25.02 -3.43 20.60
CA MET A 377 -26.41 -3.05 20.78
C MET A 377 -26.69 -1.88 19.84
N ARG A 378 -27.81 -1.93 19.13
CA ARG A 378 -28.21 -0.95 18.14
C ARG A 378 -29.71 -0.69 18.24
N TYR A 379 -30.07 0.53 18.57
CA TYR A 379 -31.44 1.02 18.45
C TYR A 379 -31.59 1.68 17.09
N SER A 380 -32.61 1.31 16.33
CA SER A 380 -32.95 1.92 15.06
C SER A 380 -34.46 2.18 14.94
N SER A 381 -34.82 3.37 14.40
CA SER A 381 -36.15 3.68 13.93
C SER A 381 -36.13 3.65 12.41
N VAL A 382 -36.75 2.66 11.82
CA VAL A 382 -36.72 2.40 10.38
C VAL A 382 -38.09 2.62 9.77
N ARG A 383 -38.11 3.34 8.67
CA ARG A 383 -39.29 3.56 7.84
C ARG A 383 -39.01 3.08 6.44
N ASP A 384 -39.73 2.09 5.97
CA ASP A 384 -39.72 1.63 4.57
C ASP A 384 -41.09 1.97 3.90
N ALA A 385 -41.34 1.39 2.73
CA ALA A 385 -42.59 1.64 1.98
C ALA A 385 -43.84 1.10 2.70
N GLU A 386 -43.71 0.11 3.59
CA GLU A 386 -44.83 -0.56 4.24
C GLU A 386 -45.16 0.07 5.59
N ASP A 387 -44.17 0.43 6.44
CA ASP A 387 -44.43 0.90 7.81
C ASP A 387 -43.21 1.63 8.43
N ARG A 388 -43.43 2.16 9.62
CA ARG A 388 -42.38 2.69 10.51
C ARG A 388 -42.30 1.84 11.76
N GLN A 389 -41.17 1.21 11.99
CA GLN A 389 -40.91 0.33 13.12
C GLN A 389 -39.63 0.71 13.86
N ALA A 390 -39.60 0.46 15.16
CA ALA A 390 -38.40 0.59 15.98
C ALA A 390 -37.89 -0.77 16.40
N PHE A 391 -36.58 -0.94 16.39
CA PHE A 391 -35.87 -2.17 16.75
C PHE A 391 -34.79 -1.86 17.78
N ASN A 392 -34.55 -2.79 18.68
CA ASN A 392 -33.39 -2.78 19.58
C ASN A 392 -32.63 -4.08 19.44
N LEU A 393 -31.67 -4.09 18.53
CA LEU A 393 -30.92 -5.28 18.15
C LEU A 393 -29.69 -5.43 19.04
N VAL A 394 -29.59 -6.56 19.73
CA VAL A 394 -28.36 -7.01 20.37
C VAL A 394 -27.70 -8.03 19.45
N TYR A 395 -26.40 -7.92 19.21
CA TYR A 395 -25.70 -8.81 18.28
C TYR A 395 -24.29 -9.15 18.75
N ILE A 396 -23.81 -10.32 18.33
CA ILE A 396 -22.48 -10.83 18.66
C ILE A 396 -21.70 -11.08 17.36
N PRO A 397 -20.91 -10.10 16.87
CA PRO A 397 -20.10 -10.31 15.68
C PRO A 397 -18.88 -11.19 16.01
N LEU A 398 -18.71 -12.24 15.23
CA LEU A 398 -17.52 -13.06 15.14
C LEU A 398 -16.87 -12.82 13.80
N THR A 399 -15.61 -12.44 13.78
CA THR A 399 -14.90 -12.08 12.55
C THR A 399 -13.55 -12.78 12.45
N MET A 400 -13.12 -13.05 11.22
CA MET A 400 -11.75 -13.44 10.88
C MET A 400 -11.34 -12.70 9.63
N GLU A 401 -10.23 -11.99 9.71
CA GLU A 401 -9.66 -11.23 8.61
C GLU A 401 -8.22 -11.68 8.37
N GLN A 402 -7.84 -11.82 7.12
CA GLN A 402 -6.46 -12.07 6.71
C GLN A 402 -6.14 -11.21 5.50
N ASP A 403 -5.10 -10.39 5.61
CA ASP A 403 -4.54 -9.63 4.50
C ASP A 403 -3.10 -10.09 4.24
N ARG A 404 -2.87 -10.66 3.07
CA ARG A 404 -1.58 -11.07 2.52
C ARG A 404 -1.25 -10.32 1.24
N SER A 405 -1.89 -9.17 1.01
CA SER A 405 -1.56 -8.32 -0.12
C SER A 405 -0.24 -7.58 0.12
N ASP A 406 0.42 -7.22 -0.97
CA ASP A 406 1.70 -6.48 -0.96
C ASP A 406 1.54 -5.00 -0.57
N ASP A 407 0.36 -4.41 -0.78
CA ASP A 407 0.03 -3.04 -0.39
C ASP A 407 -1.44 -2.93 0.03
N LEU A 408 -1.73 -2.11 1.06
CA LEU A 408 -3.10 -1.95 1.58
C LEU A 408 -3.98 -1.07 0.68
N LEU A 409 -3.40 -0.10 -0.03
CA LEU A 409 -4.13 0.90 -0.82
C LEU A 409 -4.09 0.64 -2.32
N ASP A 410 -3.04 -0.05 -2.80
CA ASP A 410 -2.85 -0.36 -4.23
C ASP A 410 -2.28 -1.78 -4.40
N PRO A 411 -3.02 -2.82 -3.98
CA PRO A 411 -2.55 -4.20 -4.03
C PRO A 411 -2.38 -4.69 -5.47
N ARG A 412 -1.25 -5.37 -5.73
CA ARG A 412 -0.88 -5.96 -7.02
C ARG A 412 -0.68 -7.46 -6.95
N SER A 413 -0.36 -7.96 -5.76
CA SER A 413 -0.16 -9.38 -5.53
C SER A 413 -0.67 -9.78 -4.14
N GLY A 414 -1.07 -11.05 -4.02
CA GLY A 414 -1.53 -11.60 -2.76
C GLY A 414 -3.04 -11.78 -2.68
N THR A 415 -3.54 -11.98 -1.47
CA THR A 415 -4.96 -12.30 -1.21
C THR A 415 -5.47 -11.60 0.04
N ARG A 416 -6.76 -11.30 0.07
CA ARG A 416 -7.51 -10.89 1.26
C ARG A 416 -8.68 -11.83 1.49
N LEU A 417 -8.89 -12.21 2.75
CA LEU A 417 -10.00 -13.04 3.19
C LEU A 417 -10.68 -12.36 4.37
N SER A 418 -12.00 -12.22 4.30
CA SER A 418 -12.83 -11.73 5.41
C SER A 418 -13.98 -12.70 5.61
N LEU A 419 -14.09 -13.25 6.81
CA LEU A 419 -15.18 -14.09 7.26
C LEU A 419 -15.88 -13.39 8.41
N GLY A 420 -17.20 -13.43 8.41
CA GLY A 420 -18.01 -12.88 9.49
C GLY A 420 -19.25 -13.71 9.72
N VAL A 421 -19.65 -13.82 10.97
CA VAL A 421 -20.98 -14.32 11.33
C VAL A 421 -21.48 -13.54 12.55
N ALA A 422 -22.69 -13.06 12.49
CA ALA A 422 -23.29 -12.30 13.59
C ALA A 422 -24.74 -12.73 13.82
N PRO A 423 -25.06 -13.39 14.95
CA PRO A 423 -26.43 -13.53 15.43
C PRO A 423 -26.96 -12.19 15.97
N TYR A 424 -28.22 -11.92 15.69
CA TYR A 424 -28.97 -10.73 16.08
C TYR A 424 -30.25 -11.13 16.81
N TRP A 425 -30.56 -10.45 17.89
CA TRP A 425 -31.80 -10.58 18.65
C TRP A 425 -32.45 -9.21 18.80
N ASP A 426 -33.72 -9.09 18.45
CA ASP A 426 -34.49 -7.89 18.82
C ASP A 426 -35.05 -8.06 20.23
N THR A 427 -34.81 -7.07 21.07
CA THR A 427 -35.22 -7.06 22.48
C THR A 427 -36.38 -6.13 22.75
N LEU A 428 -36.89 -5.43 21.73
CA LEU A 428 -37.97 -4.44 21.92
C LEU A 428 -39.35 -5.10 21.82
N ASN A 429 -39.88 -5.29 20.63
CA ASN A 429 -41.26 -5.70 20.44
C ASN A 429 -41.46 -6.91 19.53
N THR A 430 -40.55 -7.12 18.58
CA THR A 430 -40.77 -8.06 17.47
C THR A 430 -40.27 -9.47 17.75
N ARG A 431 -39.39 -9.66 18.75
CA ARG A 431 -38.77 -10.93 19.12
C ARG A 431 -38.19 -11.68 17.92
N ILE A 432 -37.60 -10.94 16.96
CA ILE A 432 -36.96 -11.52 15.79
C ILE A 432 -35.57 -12.03 16.16
N PHE A 433 -35.17 -13.10 15.50
CA PHE A 433 -33.83 -13.64 15.57
C PHE A 433 -33.34 -13.98 14.17
N PHE A 434 -32.16 -13.48 13.82
CA PHE A 434 -31.52 -13.81 12.56
C PHE A 434 -30.01 -13.86 12.69
N VAL A 435 -29.37 -14.57 11.77
CA VAL A 435 -27.90 -14.70 11.71
C VAL A 435 -27.42 -14.21 10.36
N LYS A 436 -26.36 -13.37 10.36
CA LYS A 436 -25.74 -12.80 9.15
C LYS A 436 -24.35 -13.42 8.89
N PRO A 437 -24.21 -14.55 8.20
CA PRO A 437 -22.94 -15.02 7.67
C PRO A 437 -22.52 -14.18 6.46
N ARG A 438 -21.20 -13.89 6.36
CA ARG A 438 -20.58 -13.19 5.24
C ARG A 438 -19.20 -13.75 4.96
N VAL A 439 -18.88 -13.93 3.69
CA VAL A 439 -17.56 -14.32 3.20
C VAL A 439 -17.15 -13.37 2.08
N SER A 440 -15.94 -12.83 2.14
CA SER A 440 -15.38 -12.04 1.06
C SER A 440 -13.95 -12.47 0.80
N VAL A 441 -13.63 -12.75 -0.47
CA VAL A 441 -12.29 -13.14 -0.92
C VAL A 441 -11.88 -12.19 -2.03
N ALA A 442 -10.67 -11.62 -1.92
CA ALA A 442 -10.06 -10.86 -3.00
C ALA A 442 -8.68 -11.45 -3.35
N GLY A 443 -8.36 -11.44 -4.63
CA GLY A 443 -7.09 -11.90 -5.17
C GLY A 443 -6.48 -10.88 -6.10
N TYR A 444 -5.15 -10.75 -6.05
CA TYR A 444 -4.37 -9.82 -6.84
C TYR A 444 -3.21 -10.56 -7.50
N TYR A 445 -3.00 -10.32 -8.79
CA TYR A 445 -1.95 -10.99 -9.52
C TYR A 445 -1.35 -10.10 -10.62
N THR A 446 -0.02 -9.97 -10.63
CA THR A 446 0.68 -9.25 -11.68
C THR A 446 0.82 -10.14 -12.92
N LEU A 447 0.01 -9.87 -13.94
CA LEU A 447 0.02 -10.60 -15.22
C LEU A 447 1.28 -10.30 -16.04
N SER A 448 1.76 -9.04 -16.00
CA SER A 448 2.93 -8.62 -16.73
C SER A 448 3.68 -7.49 -16.03
N ARG A 449 4.80 -7.81 -15.39
CA ARG A 449 5.72 -6.80 -14.82
C ARG A 449 6.25 -5.85 -15.90
N ARG A 450 6.50 -6.35 -17.12
CA ARG A 450 7.02 -5.57 -18.25
C ARG A 450 6.05 -4.49 -18.70
N ASN A 451 4.76 -4.79 -18.71
CA ASN A 451 3.70 -3.88 -19.18
C ASN A 451 2.96 -3.22 -18.01
N ALA A 452 3.35 -3.50 -16.77
CA ALA A 452 2.68 -3.06 -15.55
C ALA A 452 1.17 -3.33 -15.61
N LEU A 453 0.82 -4.58 -15.92
CA LEU A 453 -0.55 -5.07 -16.06
C LEU A 453 -0.85 -6.01 -14.89
N ASP A 454 -1.83 -5.65 -14.07
CA ASP A 454 -2.26 -6.39 -12.90
C ASP A 454 -3.72 -6.79 -13.04
N TRP A 455 -4.07 -7.98 -12.54
CA TRP A 455 -5.43 -8.44 -12.37
C TRP A 455 -5.82 -8.35 -10.90
N ALA A 456 -7.05 -7.93 -10.63
CA ALA A 456 -7.67 -7.93 -9.32
C ALA A 456 -9.08 -8.50 -9.41
N GLY A 457 -9.42 -9.41 -8.51
CA GLY A 457 -10.75 -10.02 -8.44
C GLY A 457 -11.26 -10.07 -7.01
N ARG A 458 -12.56 -9.84 -6.81
CA ARG A 458 -13.23 -10.00 -5.51
C ARG A 458 -14.56 -10.72 -5.69
N ILE A 459 -14.84 -11.66 -4.78
CA ILE A 459 -16.15 -12.29 -4.63
C ILE A 459 -16.64 -12.07 -3.19
N THR A 460 -17.92 -11.76 -3.03
CA THR A 460 -18.56 -11.63 -1.72
C THR A 460 -19.87 -12.39 -1.73
N LEU A 461 -20.07 -13.22 -0.71
CA LEU A 461 -21.31 -13.94 -0.42
C LEU A 461 -21.78 -13.56 0.97
N ALA A 462 -23.06 -13.26 1.11
CA ALA A 462 -23.66 -13.01 2.41
C ALA A 462 -25.12 -13.48 2.44
N SER A 463 -25.60 -13.79 3.63
CA SER A 463 -26.97 -14.29 3.84
C SER A 463 -27.55 -13.76 5.15
N ILE A 464 -28.88 -13.75 5.26
CA ILE A 464 -29.61 -13.55 6.51
C ILE A 464 -30.51 -14.78 6.72
N LEU A 465 -30.18 -15.56 7.75
CA LEU A 465 -30.84 -16.80 8.10
C LEU A 465 -31.77 -16.58 9.31
N GLY A 466 -32.89 -17.23 9.35
CA GLY A 466 -33.81 -17.24 10.50
C GLY A 466 -35.14 -16.57 10.22
N GLU A 467 -35.16 -15.32 9.74
CA GLU A 467 -36.39 -14.55 9.55
C GLU A 467 -36.74 -14.31 8.08
N SER A 468 -38.00 -14.02 7.81
CA SER A 468 -38.46 -13.58 6.49
C SER A 468 -38.00 -12.13 6.20
N ARG A 469 -37.88 -11.75 4.91
CA ARG A 469 -37.48 -10.41 4.48
C ARG A 469 -38.28 -9.30 5.18
N LYS A 470 -39.60 -9.46 5.24
CA LYS A 470 -40.52 -8.45 5.80
C LYS A 470 -40.30 -8.20 7.30
N ARG A 471 -39.89 -9.21 8.06
CA ARG A 471 -39.61 -9.07 9.50
C ARG A 471 -38.22 -8.53 9.82
N ILE A 472 -37.28 -8.63 8.86
CA ILE A 472 -35.93 -8.06 9.02
C ILE A 472 -36.01 -6.53 8.80
N PRO A 473 -35.45 -5.71 9.72
CA PRO A 473 -35.39 -4.26 9.53
C PRO A 473 -34.79 -3.90 8.16
N ALA A 474 -35.35 -2.92 7.45
CA ALA A 474 -34.92 -2.59 6.10
C ALA A 474 -33.43 -2.16 6.06
N ASP A 475 -32.94 -1.49 7.09
CA ASP A 475 -31.54 -1.07 7.26
C ASP A 475 -30.56 -2.25 7.55
N GLU A 476 -31.08 -3.45 7.84
CA GLU A 476 -30.29 -4.67 8.03
C GLU A 476 -30.33 -5.61 6.80
N ARG A 477 -31.22 -5.37 5.82
CA ARG A 477 -31.30 -6.17 4.59
C ARG A 477 -30.09 -5.89 3.70
N TYR A 478 -29.83 -6.78 2.75
CA TYR A 478 -28.78 -6.56 1.75
C TYR A 478 -29.31 -5.79 0.55
N TYR A 479 -28.45 -4.89 0.05
CA TYR A 479 -28.67 -4.09 -1.14
C TYR A 479 -27.42 -4.13 -2.01
N ALA A 480 -27.58 -3.94 -3.32
CA ALA A 480 -26.48 -3.81 -4.27
C ALA A 480 -26.84 -2.82 -5.37
N GLY A 481 -25.84 -2.35 -6.11
CA GLY A 481 -25.87 -1.23 -7.05
C GLY A 481 -25.06 -0.05 -6.50
N GLY A 482 -24.50 0.75 -7.38
CA GLY A 482 -23.64 1.87 -7.05
C GLY A 482 -22.15 1.56 -7.01
N GLY A 483 -21.34 2.57 -6.72
CA GLY A 483 -19.88 2.56 -6.81
C GLY A 483 -19.17 1.55 -5.91
N GLY A 484 -19.81 1.09 -4.84
CA GLY A 484 -19.28 0.14 -3.87
C GLY A 484 -19.55 -1.33 -4.16
N SER A 485 -20.45 -1.64 -5.11
CA SER A 485 -20.89 -3.01 -5.39
C SER A 485 -20.95 -3.34 -6.87
N VAL A 486 -22.00 -2.95 -7.60
CA VAL A 486 -22.17 -3.20 -9.04
C VAL A 486 -22.22 -1.86 -9.76
N ARG A 487 -21.08 -1.42 -10.24
CA ARG A 487 -20.94 -0.16 -10.99
C ARG A 487 -21.76 -0.22 -12.29
N GLY A 488 -22.37 0.90 -12.65
CA GLY A 488 -23.27 1.01 -13.80
C GLY A 488 -24.75 0.98 -13.42
N TYR A 489 -25.10 0.48 -12.26
CA TYR A 489 -26.46 0.54 -11.71
C TYR A 489 -26.61 1.64 -10.66
N PRO A 490 -27.80 2.26 -10.50
CA PRO A 490 -28.05 3.22 -9.43
C PRO A 490 -27.86 2.57 -8.05
N PHE A 491 -27.62 3.40 -7.05
CA PHE A 491 -27.43 2.97 -5.66
C PHE A 491 -28.64 2.13 -5.18
N GLN A 492 -28.35 0.96 -4.58
CA GLN A 492 -29.31 -0.01 -4.07
C GLN A 492 -30.28 -0.63 -5.11
N ALA A 493 -30.14 -0.34 -6.41
CA ALA A 493 -31.10 -0.76 -7.43
C ALA A 493 -30.91 -2.18 -7.98
N VAL A 494 -29.89 -2.93 -7.54
CA VAL A 494 -29.68 -4.34 -7.93
C VAL A 494 -30.33 -5.24 -6.89
N GLY A 495 -31.42 -5.91 -7.27
CA GLY A 495 -32.19 -6.78 -6.42
C GLY A 495 -33.70 -6.61 -6.58
N PRO A 496 -34.51 -7.07 -5.60
CA PRO A 496 -35.95 -6.94 -5.61
C PRO A 496 -36.40 -5.47 -5.56
N LEU A 497 -37.39 -5.13 -6.37
CA LEU A 497 -37.97 -3.80 -6.48
C LEU A 497 -39.49 -3.91 -6.38
N GLU A 498 -40.11 -3.10 -5.54
CA GLU A 498 -41.56 -2.87 -5.52
C GLU A 498 -41.84 -1.40 -5.93
N GLU A 499 -42.69 -1.18 -6.92
CA GLU A 499 -42.96 0.15 -7.47
C GLU A 499 -41.71 0.99 -7.82
N ARG A 500 -40.65 0.31 -8.31
CA ARG A 500 -39.30 0.86 -8.61
C ARG A 500 -38.48 1.25 -7.39
N GLN A 501 -38.93 1.00 -6.18
CA GLN A 501 -38.17 1.20 -4.95
C GLN A 501 -37.46 -0.07 -4.53
N PRO A 502 -36.18 -0.01 -4.13
CA PRO A 502 -35.46 -1.18 -3.64
C PRO A 502 -36.03 -1.66 -2.31
N THR A 503 -36.34 -2.95 -2.23
CA THR A 503 -36.87 -3.53 -0.99
C THR A 503 -35.83 -4.31 -0.20
N GLY A 504 -34.64 -4.50 -0.80
CA GLY A 504 -33.57 -5.31 -0.22
C GLY A 504 -33.88 -6.80 -0.19
N GLY A 505 -32.90 -7.58 0.18
CA GLY A 505 -33.02 -9.04 0.23
C GLY A 505 -32.25 -9.67 1.38
N ARG A 506 -32.37 -11.00 1.47
CA ARG A 506 -31.71 -11.81 2.50
C ARG A 506 -30.42 -12.42 2.02
N SER A 507 -30.18 -12.57 0.72
CA SER A 507 -28.89 -13.02 0.20
C SER A 507 -28.24 -12.00 -0.71
N LEU A 508 -26.92 -12.01 -0.73
CA LEU A 508 -26.08 -11.12 -1.52
C LEU A 508 -24.98 -11.93 -2.20
N PHE A 509 -24.86 -11.76 -3.50
CA PHE A 509 -23.73 -12.18 -4.30
C PHE A 509 -23.11 -10.96 -4.99
N LEU A 510 -21.81 -10.77 -4.87
CA LEU A 510 -21.05 -9.75 -5.60
C LEU A 510 -19.80 -10.39 -6.20
N LEU A 511 -19.52 -10.05 -7.46
CA LEU A 511 -18.30 -10.38 -8.17
C LEU A 511 -17.76 -9.11 -8.82
N SER A 512 -16.49 -8.79 -8.58
CA SER A 512 -15.79 -7.70 -9.25
C SER A 512 -14.51 -8.21 -9.87
N GLN A 513 -14.26 -7.85 -11.14
CA GLN A 513 -13.05 -8.20 -11.87
C GLN A 513 -12.46 -6.93 -12.47
N GLU A 514 -11.18 -6.68 -12.25
CA GLU A 514 -10.46 -5.51 -12.76
C GLU A 514 -9.18 -5.92 -13.46
N LEU A 515 -8.92 -5.33 -14.61
CA LEU A 515 -7.65 -5.38 -15.32
C LEU A 515 -7.02 -3.99 -15.24
N ARG A 516 -5.96 -3.85 -14.44
CA ARG A 516 -5.29 -2.60 -14.10
C ARG A 516 -4.02 -2.44 -14.92
N TRP A 517 -3.95 -1.39 -15.73
CA TRP A 517 -2.78 -1.09 -16.55
C TRP A 517 -2.18 0.26 -16.14
N ARG A 518 -0.92 0.25 -15.68
CA ARG A 518 -0.17 1.45 -15.31
C ARG A 518 0.86 1.77 -16.39
N TRP A 519 0.65 2.84 -17.17
CA TRP A 519 1.60 3.24 -18.21
C TRP A 519 2.66 4.24 -17.74
N SER A 520 2.47 4.90 -16.58
CA SER A 520 3.47 5.77 -15.93
C SER A 520 3.46 5.57 -14.42
N GLU A 521 4.37 6.21 -13.71
CA GLU A 521 4.41 6.18 -12.24
C GLU A 521 3.17 6.80 -11.60
N THR A 522 2.56 7.78 -12.28
CA THR A 522 1.42 8.55 -11.76
C THR A 522 0.10 8.24 -12.43
N MET A 523 0.07 7.55 -13.58
CA MET A 523 -1.13 7.37 -14.37
C MET A 523 -1.36 5.91 -14.76
N GLY A 524 -2.62 5.49 -14.68
CA GLY A 524 -3.08 4.19 -15.14
C GLY A 524 -4.53 4.19 -15.61
N MET A 525 -4.95 3.09 -16.18
CA MET A 525 -6.31 2.81 -16.61
C MET A 525 -6.75 1.44 -16.08
N VAL A 526 -8.03 1.30 -15.85
CA VAL A 526 -8.65 0.06 -15.40
C VAL A 526 -9.82 -0.25 -16.33
N GLY A 527 -9.90 -1.48 -16.81
CA GLY A 527 -11.11 -2.04 -17.36
C GLY A 527 -11.74 -2.95 -16.32
N PHE A 528 -13.04 -2.91 -16.13
CA PHE A 528 -13.70 -3.71 -15.12
C PHE A 528 -15.06 -4.27 -15.56
N VAL A 529 -15.43 -5.38 -14.91
CA VAL A 529 -16.75 -5.99 -14.97
C VAL A 529 -17.17 -6.33 -13.55
N ASP A 530 -18.35 -5.87 -13.16
CA ASP A 530 -18.98 -6.17 -11.89
C ASP A 530 -20.26 -6.97 -12.13
N GLY A 531 -20.47 -7.99 -11.33
CA GLY A 531 -21.70 -8.77 -11.30
C GLY A 531 -22.30 -8.79 -9.89
N GLY A 532 -23.60 -8.78 -9.76
CA GLY A 532 -24.24 -8.89 -8.47
C GLY A 532 -25.69 -9.32 -8.52
N ALA A 533 -26.14 -9.87 -7.42
CA ALA A 533 -27.53 -10.20 -7.17
C ALA A 533 -27.87 -10.05 -5.68
N VAL A 534 -29.08 -9.61 -5.45
CA VAL A 534 -29.75 -9.64 -4.13
C VAL A 534 -31.04 -10.38 -4.31
N THR A 535 -31.33 -11.36 -3.44
CA THR A 535 -32.57 -12.14 -3.53
C THR A 535 -33.36 -12.11 -2.22
N GLU A 536 -34.65 -12.34 -2.30
CA GLU A 536 -35.53 -12.42 -1.11
C GLU A 536 -35.26 -13.67 -0.28
N GLU A 537 -34.79 -14.73 -0.93
CA GLU A 537 -34.47 -15.99 -0.27
C GLU A 537 -33.14 -15.89 0.48
N ALA A 538 -33.01 -16.68 1.56
CA ALA A 538 -31.78 -16.72 2.36
C ALA A 538 -30.61 -17.38 1.64
N LEU A 539 -30.91 -18.39 0.83
CA LEU A 539 -29.89 -19.03 -0.01
C LEU A 539 -29.86 -18.33 -1.38
N PHE A 540 -28.67 -18.05 -1.83
CA PHE A 540 -28.46 -17.42 -3.13
C PHE A 540 -28.95 -18.35 -4.24
N ASP A 541 -29.93 -17.86 -5.01
CA ASP A 541 -30.34 -18.48 -6.26
C ASP A 541 -29.55 -17.89 -7.43
N ALA A 542 -28.72 -18.74 -8.03
CA ALA A 542 -27.87 -18.40 -9.16
C ALA A 542 -28.63 -18.28 -10.49
N SER A 543 -29.97 -18.17 -10.47
CA SER A 543 -30.73 -17.98 -11.72
C SER A 543 -30.22 -16.74 -12.45
N VAL A 544 -30.06 -16.85 -13.77
CA VAL A 544 -29.51 -15.79 -14.64
C VAL A 544 -30.35 -14.51 -14.56
N ASP A 545 -31.63 -14.64 -14.28
CA ASP A 545 -32.57 -13.53 -14.18
C ASP A 545 -32.30 -12.58 -13.00
N ASN A 546 -31.66 -13.09 -11.93
CA ASN A 546 -31.32 -12.32 -10.73
C ASN A 546 -29.97 -11.60 -10.85
N LEU A 547 -29.08 -12.07 -11.76
CA LEU A 547 -27.76 -11.50 -11.93
C LEU A 547 -27.78 -10.23 -12.78
N ARG A 548 -27.21 -9.16 -12.26
CA ARG A 548 -27.03 -7.89 -12.97
C ARG A 548 -25.54 -7.66 -13.19
N TRP A 549 -25.19 -7.29 -14.43
CA TRP A 549 -23.82 -7.09 -14.84
C TRP A 549 -23.60 -5.66 -15.29
N GLY A 550 -22.55 -5.03 -14.78
CA GLY A 550 -22.08 -3.73 -15.26
C GLY A 550 -20.64 -3.82 -15.74
N ALA A 551 -20.30 -3.03 -16.73
CA ALA A 551 -18.94 -2.96 -17.26
C ALA A 551 -18.51 -1.51 -17.42
N GLY A 552 -17.22 -1.25 -17.35
CA GLY A 552 -16.73 0.11 -17.48
C GLY A 552 -15.22 0.21 -17.59
N ILE A 553 -14.80 1.47 -17.69
CA ILE A 553 -13.40 1.86 -17.71
C ILE A 553 -13.15 2.96 -16.69
N GLY A 554 -11.94 3.04 -16.17
CA GLY A 554 -11.57 4.06 -15.20
C GLY A 554 -10.15 4.56 -15.38
N LEU A 555 -9.95 5.82 -15.06
CA LEU A 555 -8.63 6.43 -14.93
C LEU A 555 -8.15 6.36 -13.47
N ARG A 556 -6.86 6.22 -13.31
CA ARG A 556 -6.18 6.21 -12.01
C ARG A 556 -5.07 7.26 -12.00
N TYR A 557 -5.10 8.15 -11.03
CA TYR A 557 -4.00 9.07 -10.76
C TYR A 557 -3.38 8.69 -9.41
N TYR A 558 -2.19 8.11 -9.45
CA TYR A 558 -1.50 7.57 -8.27
C TYR A 558 -0.86 8.68 -7.45
N THR A 559 -1.26 8.79 -6.20
CA THR A 559 -0.73 9.73 -5.21
C THR A 559 -0.07 8.99 -4.05
N PRO A 560 0.74 9.64 -3.20
CA PRO A 560 1.32 9.01 -2.00
C PRO A 560 0.29 8.51 -0.98
N VAL A 561 -0.95 9.02 -1.04
CA VAL A 561 -2.07 8.64 -0.14
C VAL A 561 -3.05 7.67 -0.79
N GLY A 562 -2.70 7.11 -1.96
CA GLY A 562 -3.52 6.20 -2.74
C GLY A 562 -3.95 6.78 -4.10
N PRO A 563 -4.47 5.96 -5.01
CA PRO A 563 -4.92 6.40 -6.33
C PRO A 563 -6.25 7.18 -6.25
N LEU A 564 -6.30 8.33 -6.92
CA LEU A 564 -7.58 8.96 -7.29
C LEU A 564 -8.20 8.16 -8.44
N ARG A 565 -9.45 7.81 -8.29
CA ARG A 565 -10.22 6.96 -9.19
C ARG A 565 -11.32 7.76 -9.88
N PHE A 566 -11.41 7.63 -11.21
CA PHE A 566 -12.47 8.17 -12.05
C PHE A 566 -13.01 7.03 -12.90
N ASP A 567 -14.18 6.52 -12.57
CA ASP A 567 -14.79 5.38 -13.26
C ASP A 567 -16.05 5.82 -14.01
N VAL A 568 -16.25 5.28 -15.21
CA VAL A 568 -17.50 5.35 -15.99
C VAL A 568 -17.94 3.93 -16.27
N ALA A 569 -19.20 3.63 -15.98
CA ALA A 569 -19.78 2.30 -16.12
C ALA A 569 -21.15 2.35 -16.78
N VAL A 570 -21.50 1.26 -17.45
CA VAL A 570 -22.81 1.03 -18.07
C VAL A 570 -23.41 -0.29 -17.59
N PRO A 571 -24.73 -0.37 -17.40
CA PRO A 571 -25.41 -1.63 -17.14
C PRO A 571 -25.48 -2.47 -18.43
N ILE A 572 -25.08 -3.75 -18.38
CA ILE A 572 -25.09 -4.63 -19.57
C ILE A 572 -26.54 -4.98 -19.97
N ALA A 573 -27.43 -5.20 -19.01
CA ALA A 573 -28.85 -5.47 -19.21
C ALA A 573 -29.70 -4.37 -18.55
N ARG A 574 -29.76 -3.21 -19.23
CA ARG A 574 -30.44 -2.01 -18.75
C ARG A 574 -31.96 -2.21 -18.66
N ARG A 575 -32.57 -1.92 -17.52
CA ARG A 575 -34.03 -1.86 -17.31
C ARG A 575 -34.51 -0.44 -17.62
N LYS A 576 -35.34 -0.32 -18.67
CA LYS A 576 -35.89 1.01 -19.06
C LYS A 576 -36.72 1.63 -17.94
N GLY A 577 -36.44 2.90 -17.61
CA GLY A 577 -37.15 3.65 -16.58
C GLY A 577 -36.71 3.34 -15.13
N ILE A 578 -35.69 2.46 -14.95
CA ILE A 578 -35.11 2.13 -13.65
C ILE A 578 -33.60 2.46 -13.67
N ASP A 579 -32.87 1.95 -14.67
CA ASP A 579 -31.42 2.10 -14.76
C ASP A 579 -31.06 3.26 -15.67
N ASP A 580 -30.12 4.10 -15.24
CA ASP A 580 -29.54 5.13 -16.07
C ASP A 580 -28.67 4.53 -17.20
N PRO A 581 -28.45 5.25 -18.30
CA PRO A 581 -27.64 4.71 -19.40
C PRO A 581 -26.17 4.52 -19.02
N TRP A 582 -25.67 5.30 -18.10
CA TRP A 582 -24.30 5.25 -17.57
C TRP A 582 -24.24 5.89 -16.19
N GLN A 583 -23.20 5.55 -15.44
CA GLN A 583 -22.89 6.09 -14.12
C GLN A 583 -21.40 6.47 -14.08
N PHE A 584 -21.05 7.50 -13.30
CA PHE A 584 -19.67 7.86 -13.05
C PHE A 584 -19.38 7.99 -11.56
N TYR A 585 -18.15 7.73 -11.19
CA TYR A 585 -17.71 7.68 -9.79
C TYR A 585 -16.35 8.34 -9.64
N ILE A 586 -16.18 9.14 -8.58
CA ILE A 586 -14.92 9.76 -8.20
C ILE A 586 -14.63 9.38 -6.75
N SER A 587 -13.49 8.74 -6.50
CA SER A 587 -13.12 8.35 -5.13
C SER A 587 -11.60 8.20 -4.97
N LEU A 588 -11.15 8.12 -3.70
CA LEU A 588 -9.77 7.84 -3.34
C LEU A 588 -9.62 6.36 -2.97
N GLY A 589 -8.53 5.71 -3.40
CA GLY A 589 -8.25 4.29 -3.21
C GLY A 589 -8.69 3.43 -4.38
N GLN A 590 -8.35 2.13 -4.35
CA GLN A 590 -8.86 1.14 -5.31
C GLN A 590 -10.29 0.73 -4.95
N ALA A 591 -10.98 0.02 -5.87
CA ALA A 591 -12.34 -0.44 -5.62
C ALA A 591 -12.40 -1.52 -4.52
N PHE A 592 -11.31 -2.27 -4.34
CA PHE A 592 -11.13 -3.29 -3.31
C PHE A 592 -9.66 -3.67 -3.14
#